data_6afab3ef4d5708ee786644be3a520106
#
_entry.id   6afab3ef4d5708ee786644be3a520106
#
_cell.length_a   1.000
_cell.length_b   1.000
_cell.length_c   1.000
_cell.angle_alpha   90.00
_cell.angle_beta   90.00
_cell.angle_gamma   90.00
#
_symmetry.space_group_name_H-M   'P 1'
#
loop_
_entity.id
_entity.type
_entity.pdbx_description
1 polymer ?
#
loop_
_entity_poly.entity_id
_entity_poly.type
_entity_poly.pdbx_seq_one_letter_code
_entity_poly.pdbx_strand_id
1 'polypeptide(L)'
;VDSIADYNNSANAIGFSVYYYIDQMYSKPGLRLLAVDGVTPSNDTLADGSYPLCNDFYAVIHPDAAADSPERRLYDWLDTDAGQDCIKKSGYVAVGPQTTVTIVD
;
A
#
# COMPACT_ATOMS: atom_id res chain seq x y z
N VAL A 1 -4.79 4.14 -14.58
CA VAL A 1 -6.15 3.60 -14.51
C VAL A 1 -6.99 4.14 -15.66
N ASP A 2 -7.05 5.45 -15.86
CA ASP A 2 -7.81 6.07 -16.95
C ASP A 2 -7.41 5.54 -18.32
N SER A 3 -6.11 5.46 -18.61
CA SER A 3 -5.61 4.95 -19.88
C SER A 3 -6.09 3.53 -20.20
N ILE A 4 -6.25 2.68 -19.20
CA ILE A 4 -6.75 1.31 -19.38
C ILE A 4 -8.25 1.32 -19.61
N ALA A 5 -8.99 2.12 -18.83
CA ALA A 5 -10.43 2.25 -18.96
C ALA A 5 -10.84 2.93 -20.28
N ASP A 6 -10.06 3.94 -20.71
CA ASP A 6 -10.33 4.72 -21.91
C ASP A 6 -9.84 4.04 -23.20
N TYR A 7 -8.91 3.07 -23.09
CA TYR A 7 -8.42 2.30 -24.25
C TYR A 7 -9.41 1.23 -24.69
N ASN A 8 -10.66 1.64 -24.87
CA ASN A 8 -11.81 0.81 -25.22
C ASN A 8 -12.09 -0.33 -24.25
N ASN A 9 -11.44 -0.40 -23.10
CA ASN A 9 -11.57 -1.49 -22.14
C ASN A 9 -11.71 -2.87 -22.85
N SER A 10 -10.87 -3.09 -23.84
CA SER A 10 -10.95 -4.29 -24.66
C SER A 10 -10.59 -5.52 -23.82
N ALA A 11 -11.17 -6.67 -24.15
CA ALA A 11 -10.87 -7.94 -23.48
C ALA A 11 -9.38 -8.32 -23.49
N ASN A 12 -8.58 -7.63 -24.31
CA ASN A 12 -7.15 -7.86 -24.48
C ASN A 12 -6.28 -6.81 -23.77
N ALA A 13 -6.88 -5.87 -23.05
CA ALA A 13 -6.12 -4.86 -22.32
C ALA A 13 -5.80 -5.33 -20.90
N ILE A 14 -4.54 -5.22 -20.51
CA ILE A 14 -4.06 -5.44 -19.15
C ILE A 14 -3.24 -4.25 -18.71
N GLY A 15 -3.40 -3.85 -17.46
CA GLY A 15 -2.62 -2.80 -16.87
C GLY A 15 -2.24 -3.12 -15.44
N PHE A 16 -1.35 -2.33 -14.87
CA PHE A 16 -0.97 -2.42 -13.47
C PHE A 16 -0.96 -1.04 -12.82
N SER A 17 -1.25 -1.02 -11.55
CA SER A 17 -1.26 0.19 -10.74
C SER A 17 -1.16 -0.18 -9.26
N VAL A 18 -0.98 0.82 -8.40
CA VAL A 18 -1.07 0.63 -6.95
C VAL A 18 -2.51 0.29 -6.57
N TYR A 19 -2.71 -0.73 -5.74
CA TYR A 19 -4.02 -1.21 -5.30
C TYR A 19 -4.89 -0.07 -4.75
N TYR A 20 -4.33 0.80 -3.90
CA TYR A 20 -5.03 1.95 -3.35
C TYR A 20 -5.67 2.85 -4.42
N TYR A 21 -4.97 3.10 -5.52
CA TYR A 21 -5.51 3.94 -6.59
C TYR A 21 -6.70 3.29 -7.31
N ILE A 22 -6.68 1.99 -7.43
CA ILE A 22 -7.76 1.27 -8.10
C ILE A 22 -8.98 1.15 -7.18
N ASP A 23 -8.76 0.84 -5.91
CA ASP A 23 -9.82 0.58 -4.94
C ASP A 23 -10.47 1.87 -4.41
N GLN A 24 -9.67 2.88 -4.05
CA GLN A 24 -10.13 4.06 -3.35
C GLN A 24 -10.31 5.32 -4.23
N MET A 25 -9.49 5.49 -5.25
CA MET A 25 -9.46 6.74 -6.00
C MET A 25 -10.06 6.64 -7.41
N TYR A 26 -9.88 5.54 -8.09
CA TYR A 26 -10.21 5.41 -9.51
C TYR A 26 -10.99 4.14 -9.84
N SER A 27 -11.94 3.79 -8.98
CA SER A 27 -12.86 2.69 -9.29
C SER A 27 -13.71 3.05 -10.50
N LYS A 28 -13.49 2.38 -11.60
CA LYS A 28 -14.27 2.57 -12.84
C LYS A 28 -15.03 1.30 -13.20
N PRO A 29 -16.27 1.42 -13.70
CA PRO A 29 -17.01 0.28 -14.21
C PRO A 29 -16.27 -0.44 -15.33
N GLY A 30 -16.31 -1.76 -15.31
CA GLY A 30 -15.69 -2.58 -16.35
C GLY A 30 -14.22 -2.95 -16.10
N LEU A 31 -13.56 -2.40 -15.10
CA LEU A 31 -12.25 -2.85 -14.66
C LEU A 31 -12.37 -4.03 -13.68
N ARG A 32 -11.48 -4.98 -13.80
CA ARG A 32 -11.44 -6.17 -12.96
C ARG A 32 -10.04 -6.39 -12.44
N LEU A 33 -9.91 -6.54 -11.13
CA LEU A 33 -8.67 -6.98 -10.52
C LEU A 33 -8.41 -8.44 -10.86
N LEU A 34 -7.18 -8.76 -11.23
CA LEU A 34 -6.79 -10.12 -11.59
C LEU A 34 -6.19 -10.83 -10.38
N ALA A 35 -6.57 -12.08 -10.20
CA ALA A 35 -5.89 -12.97 -9.28
C ALA A 35 -4.50 -13.33 -9.84
N VAL A 36 -3.51 -13.41 -8.97
CA VAL A 36 -2.17 -13.92 -9.29
C VAL A 36 -1.93 -15.16 -8.44
N ASP A 37 -1.53 -16.26 -9.08
CA ASP A 37 -1.39 -17.57 -8.43
C ASP A 37 -2.64 -18.01 -7.63
N GLY A 38 -3.82 -17.64 -8.14
CA GLY A 38 -5.10 -17.98 -7.52
C GLY A 38 -5.51 -17.04 -6.37
N VAL A 39 -4.69 -16.06 -6.01
CA VAL A 39 -4.98 -15.10 -4.94
C VAL A 39 -5.50 -13.78 -5.53
N THR A 40 -6.69 -13.37 -5.13
CA THR A 40 -7.27 -12.09 -5.51
C THR A 40 -6.74 -10.99 -4.60
N PRO A 41 -6.34 -9.82 -5.14
CA PRO A 41 -5.90 -8.71 -4.29
C PRO A 41 -7.09 -8.16 -3.47
N SER A 42 -6.87 -8.03 -2.18
CA SER A 42 -7.79 -7.43 -1.21
C SER A 42 -6.99 -6.86 -0.04
N ASN A 43 -7.65 -6.07 0.82
CA ASN A 43 -6.99 -5.59 2.02
C ASN A 43 -6.41 -6.73 2.88
N ASP A 44 -7.12 -7.84 2.99
CA ASP A 44 -6.68 -9.00 3.78
C ASP A 44 -5.48 -9.70 3.13
N THR A 45 -5.55 -10.00 1.83
CA THR A 45 -4.47 -10.70 1.11
C THR A 45 -3.22 -9.85 0.92
N LEU A 46 -3.34 -8.53 0.96
CA LEU A 46 -2.21 -7.61 1.00
C LEU A 46 -1.62 -7.53 2.42
N ALA A 47 -2.47 -7.48 3.45
CA ALA A 47 -2.02 -7.39 4.85
C ALA A 47 -1.28 -8.65 5.31
N ASP A 48 -1.74 -9.83 4.90
CA ASP A 48 -1.13 -11.11 5.27
C ASP A 48 0.01 -11.56 4.34
N GLY A 49 0.24 -10.80 3.26
CA GLY A 49 1.30 -11.08 2.28
C GLY A 49 1.01 -12.26 1.36
N SER A 50 -0.22 -12.77 1.32
CA SER A 50 -0.58 -13.90 0.45
C SER A 50 -0.70 -13.49 -1.03
N TYR A 51 -0.98 -12.21 -1.32
CA TYR A 51 -0.94 -11.71 -2.69
C TYR A 51 0.50 -11.52 -3.14
N PRO A 52 0.95 -12.17 -4.24
CA PRO A 52 2.38 -12.25 -4.57
C PRO A 52 3.04 -10.93 -4.99
N LEU A 53 2.25 -9.96 -5.47
CA LEU A 53 2.76 -8.69 -5.98
C LEU A 53 2.56 -7.56 -4.96
N CYS A 54 3.08 -7.74 -3.75
CA CYS A 54 3.06 -6.73 -2.71
C CYS A 54 4.35 -5.93 -2.68
N ASN A 55 4.23 -4.61 -2.49
CA ASN A 55 5.34 -3.72 -2.19
C ASN A 55 4.98 -2.87 -0.97
N ASP A 56 5.91 -2.76 -0.04
CA ASP A 56 5.73 -1.96 1.15
C ASP A 56 5.98 -0.48 0.87
N PHE A 57 5.28 0.38 1.60
CA PHE A 57 5.61 1.78 1.74
C PHE A 57 6.41 1.99 3.03
N TYR A 58 7.43 2.81 2.96
CA TYR A 58 8.35 3.02 4.08
C TYR A 58 8.28 4.47 4.57
N ALA A 59 8.22 4.65 5.88
CA ALA A 59 8.55 5.92 6.50
C ALA A 59 10.07 5.97 6.72
N VAL A 60 10.71 7.03 6.26
CA VAL A 60 12.16 7.20 6.35
C VAL A 60 12.48 8.45 7.16
N ILE A 61 13.34 8.31 8.15
CA ILE A 61 13.86 9.42 8.94
C ILE A 61 15.40 9.35 8.98
N HIS A 62 16.02 10.48 9.33
CA HIS A 62 17.46 10.50 9.51
C HIS A 62 17.87 9.62 10.71
N PRO A 63 18.93 8.81 10.62
CA PRO A 63 19.34 7.92 11.71
C PRO A 63 19.66 8.66 13.01
N ASP A 64 20.21 9.88 12.90
CA ASP A 64 20.57 10.73 14.04
C ASP A 64 19.42 11.62 14.54
N ALA A 65 18.17 11.39 14.07
CA ALA A 65 17.01 12.15 14.54
C ALA A 65 16.89 12.00 16.07
N ALA A 66 16.83 13.13 16.77
CA ALA A 66 16.71 13.12 18.23
C ALA A 66 15.43 12.42 18.68
N ALA A 67 15.48 11.70 19.81
CA ALA A 67 14.35 10.90 20.30
C ALA A 67 13.08 11.73 20.58
N ASP A 68 13.23 13.01 20.88
CA ASP A 68 12.15 13.96 21.14
C ASP A 68 11.81 14.85 19.94
N SER A 69 12.47 14.64 18.80
CA SER A 69 12.19 15.39 17.59
C SER A 69 10.80 15.06 17.02
N PRO A 70 10.12 16.01 16.36
CA PRO A 70 8.81 15.79 15.76
C PRO A 70 8.77 14.63 14.76
N GLU A 71 9.80 14.51 13.92
CA GLU A 71 9.92 13.44 12.93
C GLU A 71 10.07 12.07 13.61
N ARG A 72 10.85 11.97 14.71
CA ARG A 72 10.99 10.72 15.46
C ARG A 72 9.70 10.33 16.14
N ARG A 73 9.02 11.28 16.74
CA ARG A 73 7.74 11.04 17.40
C ARG A 73 6.66 10.57 16.41
N LEU A 74 6.61 11.15 15.22
CA LEU A 74 5.70 10.70 14.17
C LEU A 74 6.06 9.29 13.68
N TYR A 75 7.33 9.03 13.45
CA TYR A 75 7.82 7.73 13.03
C TYR A 75 7.42 6.63 14.01
N ASP A 76 7.71 6.85 15.30
CA ASP A 76 7.39 5.89 16.36
C ASP A 76 5.85 5.74 16.54
N TRP A 77 5.10 6.84 16.34
CA TRP A 77 3.63 6.81 16.43
C TRP A 77 2.99 5.95 15.33
N LEU A 78 3.56 5.87 14.15
CA LEU A 78 3.04 5.04 13.06
C LEU A 78 2.96 3.55 13.45
N ASP A 79 3.84 3.08 14.32
CA ASP A 79 3.84 1.70 14.81
C ASP A 79 2.86 1.45 15.98
N THR A 80 2.23 2.50 16.50
CA THR A 80 1.20 2.35 17.54
C THR A 80 -0.15 1.91 16.94
N ASP A 81 -1.03 1.36 17.78
CA ASP A 81 -2.40 1.01 17.37
C ASP A 81 -3.13 2.21 16.73
N ALA A 82 -2.96 3.40 17.31
CA ALA A 82 -3.56 4.62 16.78
C ALA A 82 -3.02 5.00 15.40
N GLY A 83 -1.71 4.86 15.18
CA GLY A 83 -1.06 5.05 13.88
C GLY A 83 -1.54 4.04 12.85
N GLN A 84 -1.59 2.77 13.21
CA GLN A 84 -2.10 1.70 12.35
C GLN A 84 -3.58 1.89 12.00
N ASP A 85 -4.40 2.34 12.94
CA ASP A 85 -5.80 2.69 12.68
C ASP A 85 -5.94 3.88 11.73
N CYS A 86 -5.06 4.86 11.84
CA CYS A 86 -5.02 5.99 10.92
C CYS A 86 -4.69 5.54 9.49
N ILE A 87 -3.72 4.65 9.33
CA ILE A 87 -3.37 4.05 8.02
C ILE A 87 -4.58 3.32 7.44
N LYS A 88 -5.26 2.48 8.22
CA LYS A 88 -6.48 1.78 7.77
C LYS A 88 -7.58 2.74 7.33
N LYS A 89 -7.82 3.79 8.12
CA LYS A 89 -8.84 4.81 7.82
C LYS A 89 -8.50 5.64 6.57
N SER A 90 -7.24 5.77 6.23
CA SER A 90 -6.82 6.44 4.99
C SER A 90 -7.08 5.61 3.72
N GLY A 91 -7.42 4.33 3.87
CA GLY A 91 -7.64 3.39 2.77
C GLY A 91 -6.40 2.59 2.37
N TYR A 92 -5.25 2.84 3.00
CA TYR A 92 -4.07 1.99 2.83
C TYR A 92 -4.15 0.75 3.72
N VAL A 93 -3.40 -0.26 3.35
CA VAL A 93 -3.33 -1.50 4.11
C VAL A 93 -2.30 -1.36 5.22
N ALA A 94 -2.74 -1.51 6.48
CA ALA A 94 -1.85 -1.52 7.63
C ALA A 94 -1.30 -2.94 7.83
N VAL A 95 0.02 -3.06 7.89
CA VAL A 95 0.71 -4.36 8.01
C VAL A 95 1.32 -4.61 9.40
N GLY A 96 1.06 -3.69 10.34
CA GLY A 96 1.59 -3.76 11.68
C GLY A 96 3.05 -3.31 11.80
N PRO A 97 3.66 -3.47 12.98
CA PRO A 97 5.06 -3.10 13.21
C PRO A 97 5.98 -3.82 12.25
N GLN A 98 6.77 -3.06 11.52
CA GLN A 98 7.66 -3.58 10.50
C GLN A 98 9.10 -3.70 11.02
N THR A 99 9.85 -4.60 10.41
CA THR A 99 11.29 -4.68 10.62
C THR A 99 11.95 -3.39 10.12
N THR A 100 12.75 -2.76 10.96
CA THR A 100 13.56 -1.62 10.56
C THR A 100 14.57 -2.04 9.49
N VAL A 101 14.51 -1.41 8.33
CA VAL A 101 15.51 -1.58 7.28
C VAL A 101 16.50 -0.43 7.39
N THR A 102 17.75 -0.74 7.65
CA THR A 102 18.83 0.25 7.63
C THR A 102 19.39 0.31 6.21
N ILE A 103 19.32 1.50 5.60
CA ILE A 103 20.00 1.76 4.35
C ILE A 103 21.47 1.99 4.69
N VAL A 104 22.34 1.15 4.15
CA VAL A 104 23.79 1.27 4.30
C VAL A 104 24.32 1.82 2.97
N ASP A 105 25.08 2.92 3.05
CA ASP A 105 25.75 3.54 1.90
C ASP A 105 26.84 2.63 1.32
#